data_c9d18ea039563730adc144b4eaf46e1f
#
_entry.id   c9d18ea039563730adc144b4eaf46e1f
#
_cell.length_a   1.000
_cell.length_b   1.000
_cell.length_c   1.000
_cell.angle_alpha   90.00
_cell.angle_beta   90.00
_cell.angle_gamma   90.00
#
_symmetry.space_group_name_H-M   'P 1'
#
loop_
_entity.id
_entity.type
_entity.pdbx_description
1 polymer ?
#
loop_
_entity_poly.entity_id
_entity_poly.type
_entity_poly.pdbx_seq_one_letter_code
_entity_poly.pdbx_strand_id
1 'polypeptide(L)'
;MRTQLIQSQSILLVEDNQDDYEATSRAFKKASLCNPIVWCKSGRDALDFLKQEGAYKDARKGSRPALILLDLNMPGMDGRKTLEAIKHDHTLKQIPVIILTTSADERDIQACYQTGANTYVQKPVSFEGLIEAIKRLKAYWFEIALLPKEPGHE
;
A
#
# COMPACT_ATOMS: atom_id res chain seq x y z
N MET A 1 -8.98 8.45 19.79
CA MET A 1 -9.82 7.70 18.85
C MET A 1 -8.96 7.00 17.83
N ARG A 2 -9.22 5.74 17.60
CA ARG A 2 -8.45 4.93 16.67
C ARG A 2 -8.52 5.47 15.24
N THR A 3 -9.70 5.95 14.83
CA THR A 3 -9.91 6.50 13.48
C THR A 3 -9.00 7.71 13.22
N GLN A 4 -8.84 8.58 14.22
CA GLN A 4 -8.01 9.77 14.07
C GLN A 4 -6.53 9.41 13.93
N LEU A 5 -6.06 8.42 14.69
CA LEU A 5 -4.68 7.95 14.59
C LEU A 5 -4.39 7.39 13.20
N ILE A 6 -5.33 6.61 12.65
CA ILE A 6 -5.18 6.02 11.32
C ILE A 6 -5.16 7.12 10.25
N GLN A 7 -5.99 8.14 10.39
CA GLN A 7 -6.05 9.22 9.41
C GLN A 7 -4.76 10.03 9.34
N SER A 8 -3.97 10.07 10.43
CA SER A 8 -2.70 10.79 10.43
C SER A 8 -1.53 9.95 9.91
N GLN A 9 -1.71 8.65 9.74
CA GLN A 9 -0.66 7.76 9.24
C GLN A 9 -0.59 7.81 7.72
N SER A 10 0.60 7.51 7.19
CA SER A 10 0.81 7.50 5.75
C SER A 10 0.26 6.23 5.11
N ILE A 11 0.09 6.31 3.79
CA ILE A 11 -0.17 5.16 2.92
C ILE A 11 1.06 5.01 2.05
N LEU A 12 1.65 3.81 2.02
CA LEU A 12 2.76 3.53 1.13
C LEU A 12 2.22 3.10 -0.22
N LEU A 13 2.61 3.81 -1.26
CA LEU A 13 2.25 3.47 -2.64
C LEU A 13 3.51 3.00 -3.36
N VAL A 14 3.52 1.73 -3.79
CA VAL A 14 4.65 1.12 -4.48
C VAL A 14 4.27 1.01 -5.96
N GLU A 15 4.83 1.89 -6.78
CA GLU A 15 4.47 2.06 -8.17
C GLU A 15 5.67 2.62 -8.93
N ASP A 16 6.10 1.95 -10.01
CA ASP A 16 7.26 2.40 -10.77
C ASP A 16 6.93 3.47 -11.82
N ASN A 17 5.67 3.58 -12.21
CA ASN A 17 5.24 4.48 -13.30
C ASN A 17 4.75 5.80 -12.72
N GLN A 18 5.38 6.90 -13.14
CA GLN A 18 5.06 8.22 -12.62
C GLN A 18 3.64 8.65 -12.97
N ASP A 19 3.17 8.33 -14.19
CA ASP A 19 1.80 8.70 -14.59
C ASP A 19 0.77 7.98 -13.73
N ASP A 20 1.00 6.71 -13.44
CA ASP A 20 0.13 5.94 -12.57
C ASP A 20 0.15 6.47 -11.13
N TYR A 21 1.33 6.84 -10.64
CA TYR A 21 1.42 7.48 -9.32
C TYR A 21 0.61 8.78 -9.28
N GLU A 22 0.77 9.63 -10.29
CA GLU A 22 0.05 10.89 -10.33
C GLU A 22 -1.46 10.69 -10.40
N ALA A 23 -1.91 9.73 -11.23
CA ALA A 23 -3.33 9.42 -11.34
C ALA A 23 -3.90 8.92 -9.99
N THR A 24 -3.16 8.03 -9.34
CA THR A 24 -3.59 7.49 -8.04
C THR A 24 -3.62 8.58 -6.98
N SER A 25 -2.60 9.44 -6.95
CA SER A 25 -2.54 10.56 -6.00
C SER A 25 -3.70 11.53 -6.21
N ARG A 26 -4.03 11.84 -7.47
CA ARG A 26 -5.18 12.70 -7.79
C ARG A 26 -6.50 12.05 -7.40
N ALA A 27 -6.61 10.74 -7.61
CA ALA A 27 -7.81 10.00 -7.22
C ALA A 27 -8.01 10.04 -5.70
N PHE A 28 -6.93 9.94 -4.93
CA PHE A 28 -6.99 10.08 -3.48
C PHE A 28 -7.59 11.42 -3.07
N LYS A 29 -7.11 12.50 -3.69
CA LYS A 29 -7.65 13.84 -3.39
C LYS A 29 -9.11 13.95 -3.74
N LYS A 30 -9.51 13.44 -4.89
CA LYS A 30 -10.91 13.45 -5.33
C LYS A 30 -11.81 12.61 -4.43
N ALA A 31 -11.26 11.56 -3.84
CA ALA A 31 -11.99 10.70 -2.91
C ALA A 31 -11.97 11.25 -1.47
N SER A 32 -11.40 12.41 -1.26
CA SER A 32 -11.24 13.03 0.06
C SER A 32 -10.44 12.16 1.03
N LEU A 33 -9.47 11.42 0.51
CA LEU A 33 -8.56 10.64 1.33
C LEU A 33 -7.32 11.50 1.58
N CYS A 34 -7.20 12.00 2.81
CA CYS A 34 -6.21 13.01 3.16
C CYS A 34 -4.94 12.47 3.79
N ASN A 35 -4.79 11.17 3.89
CA ASN A 35 -3.59 10.56 4.44
C ASN A 35 -2.38 10.89 3.58
N PRO A 36 -1.23 11.20 4.18
CA PRO A 36 -0.02 11.41 3.39
C PRO A 36 0.34 10.16 2.58
N ILE A 37 0.79 10.35 1.36
CA ILE A 37 1.25 9.26 0.51
C ILE A 37 2.76 9.26 0.47
N VAL A 38 3.37 8.13 0.79
CA VAL A 38 4.79 7.90 0.57
C VAL A 38 4.93 7.08 -0.70
N TRP A 39 5.64 7.60 -1.69
CA TRP A 39 5.81 6.95 -2.97
C TRP A 39 7.16 6.27 -3.05
N CYS A 40 7.15 4.96 -3.26
CA CYS A 40 8.35 4.19 -3.52
C CYS A 40 8.26 3.61 -4.94
N LYS A 41 9.33 3.77 -5.71
CA LYS A 41 9.32 3.44 -7.14
C LYS A 41 9.67 1.99 -7.44
N SER A 42 10.06 1.23 -6.44
CA SER A 42 10.44 -0.17 -6.63
C SER A 42 10.20 -0.95 -5.34
N GLY A 43 10.21 -2.27 -5.46
CA GLY A 43 10.11 -3.13 -4.29
C GLY A 43 11.26 -2.94 -3.32
N ARG A 44 12.48 -2.76 -3.84
CA ARG A 44 13.65 -2.53 -2.98
C ARG A 44 13.50 -1.23 -2.21
N ASP A 45 13.06 -0.16 -2.88
CA ASP A 45 12.86 1.13 -2.24
C ASP A 45 11.78 1.03 -1.14
N ALA A 46 10.70 0.28 -1.42
CA ALA A 46 9.65 0.06 -0.45
C ALA A 46 10.17 -0.68 0.79
N LEU A 47 10.96 -1.74 0.60
CA LEU A 47 11.51 -2.48 1.73
C LEU A 47 12.49 -1.64 2.54
N ASP A 48 13.32 -0.84 1.88
CA ASP A 48 14.22 0.06 2.57
C ASP A 48 13.45 1.06 3.42
N PHE A 49 12.37 1.62 2.87
CA PHE A 49 11.51 2.53 3.63
C PHE A 49 10.88 1.83 4.83
N LEU A 50 10.31 0.65 4.63
CA LEU A 50 9.62 -0.07 5.70
C LEU A 50 10.57 -0.49 6.83
N LYS A 51 11.79 -0.86 6.48
CA LYS A 51 12.81 -1.27 7.45
C LYS A 51 13.68 -0.12 7.94
N GLN A 52 13.49 1.07 7.39
CA GLN A 52 14.29 2.25 7.70
C GLN A 52 15.78 2.01 7.44
N GLU A 53 16.06 1.47 6.27
CA GLU A 53 17.42 1.18 5.79
C GLU A 53 17.76 2.03 4.57
N GLY A 54 19.01 1.98 4.12
CA GLY A 54 19.45 2.70 2.93
C GLY A 54 19.19 4.19 3.05
N ALA A 55 18.53 4.76 2.05
CA ALA A 55 18.20 6.19 2.01
C ALA A 55 17.26 6.61 3.14
N TYR A 56 16.60 5.67 3.80
CA TYR A 56 15.62 5.95 4.85
C TYR A 56 16.14 5.66 6.26
N LYS A 57 17.42 5.39 6.40
CA LYS A 57 17.95 4.95 7.70
C LYS A 57 17.82 6.00 8.80
N ASP A 58 17.74 7.28 8.43
CA ASP A 58 17.54 8.36 9.37
C ASP A 58 16.09 8.81 9.45
N ALA A 59 15.17 8.03 8.91
CA ALA A 59 13.77 8.36 8.92
C ALA A 59 13.23 8.41 10.36
N ARG A 60 12.21 9.25 10.56
CA ARG A 60 11.56 9.39 11.84
C ARG A 60 10.95 8.08 12.29
N LYS A 61 11.13 7.75 13.56
CA LYS A 61 10.39 6.63 14.16
C LYS A 61 8.89 6.91 14.07
N GLY A 62 8.12 5.87 13.85
CA GLY A 62 6.67 6.00 13.74
C GLY A 62 6.19 6.38 12.35
N SER A 63 7.08 6.43 11.35
CA SER A 63 6.70 6.69 9.98
C SER A 63 6.07 5.48 9.29
N ARG A 64 5.85 4.39 10.01
CA ARG A 64 5.26 3.16 9.48
C ARG A 64 3.89 3.45 8.86
N PRO A 65 3.64 3.02 7.63
CA PRO A 65 2.36 3.30 6.98
C PRO A 65 1.22 2.49 7.60
N ALA A 66 0.00 3.01 7.49
CA ALA A 66 -1.19 2.30 7.94
C ALA A 66 -1.52 1.15 7.01
N LEU A 67 -1.27 1.33 5.71
CA LEU A 67 -1.45 0.26 4.73
C LEU A 67 -0.58 0.51 3.51
N ILE A 68 -0.44 -0.54 2.70
CA ILE A 68 0.41 -0.53 1.51
C ILE A 68 -0.44 -0.81 0.29
N LEU A 69 -0.33 0.05 -0.73
CA LEU A 69 -0.87 -0.20 -2.06
C LEU A 69 0.30 -0.62 -2.94
N LEU A 70 0.19 -1.81 -3.53
CA LEU A 70 1.31 -2.45 -4.20
C LEU A 70 0.93 -2.88 -5.61
N ASP A 71 1.66 -2.38 -6.61
CA ASP A 71 1.53 -2.87 -7.97
C ASP A 71 2.38 -4.12 -8.16
N LEU A 72 1.90 -5.07 -8.95
CA LEU A 72 2.63 -6.31 -9.22
C LEU A 72 3.66 -6.15 -10.33
N ASN A 73 3.36 -5.35 -11.33
CA ASN A 73 4.15 -5.31 -12.56
C ASN A 73 5.19 -4.20 -12.52
N MET A 74 6.33 -4.48 -11.89
CA MET A 74 7.44 -3.55 -11.80
C MET A 74 8.74 -4.24 -12.18
N PRO A 75 9.72 -3.53 -12.77
CA PRO A 75 11.02 -4.13 -13.09
C PRO A 75 11.83 -4.42 -11.83
N GLY A 76 12.78 -5.32 -11.93
CA GLY A 76 13.64 -5.71 -10.82
C GLY A 76 12.88 -6.54 -9.80
N MET A 77 12.91 -6.11 -8.54
CA MET A 77 12.09 -6.76 -7.51
C MET A 77 10.64 -6.33 -7.74
N ASP A 78 9.88 -7.20 -8.38
CA ASP A 78 8.50 -6.90 -8.71
C ASP A 78 7.59 -6.99 -7.47
N GLY A 79 6.31 -6.67 -7.65
CA GLY A 79 5.37 -6.64 -6.55
C GLY A 79 5.15 -7.98 -5.89
N ARG A 80 5.26 -9.09 -6.62
CA ARG A 80 5.08 -10.43 -6.04
C ARG A 80 6.16 -10.73 -5.02
N LYS A 81 7.42 -10.44 -5.37
CA LYS A 81 8.54 -10.63 -4.45
C LYS A 81 8.50 -9.65 -3.29
N THR A 82 8.04 -8.44 -3.55
CA THR A 82 7.87 -7.44 -2.50
C THR A 82 6.82 -7.89 -1.49
N LEU A 83 5.69 -8.38 -1.95
CA LEU A 83 4.64 -8.92 -1.09
C LEU A 83 5.18 -10.05 -0.23
N GLU A 84 5.91 -10.97 -0.85
CA GLU A 84 6.51 -12.10 -0.13
C GLU A 84 7.45 -11.62 0.96
N ALA A 85 8.32 -10.67 0.65
CA ALA A 85 9.27 -10.14 1.63
C ALA A 85 8.55 -9.47 2.80
N ILE A 86 7.50 -8.70 2.52
CA ILE A 86 6.72 -8.04 3.58
C ILE A 86 6.03 -9.09 4.47
N LYS A 87 5.40 -10.08 3.87
CA LYS A 87 4.60 -11.05 4.62
C LYS A 87 5.45 -12.10 5.34
N HIS A 88 6.70 -12.27 4.96
CA HIS A 88 7.63 -13.14 5.68
C HIS A 88 8.41 -12.39 6.78
N ASP A 89 8.32 -11.08 6.82
CA ASP A 89 9.00 -10.30 7.86
C ASP A 89 8.13 -10.25 9.10
N HIS A 90 8.73 -10.61 10.23
CA HIS A 90 8.01 -10.75 11.50
C HIS A 90 7.33 -9.45 11.93
N THR A 91 7.97 -8.31 11.68
CA THR A 91 7.42 -7.01 12.11
C THR A 91 6.55 -6.35 11.05
N LEU A 92 6.78 -6.64 9.76
CA LEU A 92 6.06 -5.99 8.66
C LEU A 92 4.78 -6.72 8.26
N LYS A 93 4.68 -8.02 8.55
CA LYS A 93 3.57 -8.83 8.05
C LYS A 93 2.20 -8.37 8.52
N GLN A 94 2.13 -7.60 9.59
CA GLN A 94 0.85 -7.10 10.11
C GLN A 94 0.29 -5.95 9.30
N ILE A 95 1.13 -5.26 8.52
CA ILE A 95 0.65 -4.12 7.74
C ILE A 95 -0.24 -4.66 6.62
N PRO A 96 -1.49 -4.18 6.50
CA PRO A 96 -2.35 -4.63 5.40
C PRO A 96 -1.75 -4.25 4.05
N VAL A 97 -1.77 -5.20 3.12
CA VAL A 97 -1.30 -4.96 1.76
C VAL A 97 -2.46 -5.15 0.80
N ILE A 98 -2.75 -4.11 0.03
CA ILE A 98 -3.74 -4.12 -1.03
C ILE A 98 -2.99 -4.14 -2.35
N ILE A 99 -3.23 -5.16 -3.15
CA ILE A 99 -2.69 -5.21 -4.51
C ILE A 99 -3.57 -4.35 -5.39
N LEU A 100 -2.96 -3.42 -6.11
CA LEU A 100 -3.67 -2.54 -7.05
C LEU A 100 -2.92 -2.61 -8.38
N THR A 101 -3.41 -3.42 -9.30
CA THR A 101 -2.70 -3.76 -10.52
C THR A 101 -3.65 -3.94 -11.69
N THR A 102 -3.13 -3.82 -12.92
CA THR A 102 -3.94 -4.06 -14.12
C THR A 102 -4.21 -5.54 -14.38
N SER A 103 -3.43 -6.44 -13.76
CA SER A 103 -3.59 -7.87 -13.98
C SER A 103 -4.86 -8.39 -13.33
N ALA A 104 -5.61 -9.19 -14.08
CA ALA A 104 -6.72 -9.98 -13.55
C ALA A 104 -6.46 -11.47 -13.75
N ASP A 105 -5.21 -11.86 -13.93
CA ASP A 105 -4.82 -13.26 -14.09
C ASP A 105 -5.11 -14.03 -12.81
N GLU A 106 -5.87 -15.11 -12.93
CA GLU A 106 -6.28 -15.91 -11.79
C GLU A 106 -5.10 -16.45 -10.99
N ARG A 107 -3.99 -16.76 -11.67
CA ARG A 107 -2.78 -17.24 -11.00
C ARG A 107 -2.16 -16.17 -10.12
N ASP A 108 -2.16 -14.91 -10.58
CA ASP A 108 -1.69 -13.78 -9.77
C ASP A 108 -2.58 -13.56 -8.56
N ILE A 109 -3.89 -13.61 -8.77
CA ILE A 109 -4.86 -13.42 -7.69
C ILE A 109 -4.66 -14.47 -6.60
N GLN A 110 -4.63 -15.74 -7.00
CA GLN A 110 -4.47 -16.84 -6.04
C GLN A 110 -3.13 -16.77 -5.32
N ALA A 111 -2.05 -16.53 -6.06
CA ALA A 111 -0.72 -16.47 -5.48
C ALA A 111 -0.60 -15.34 -4.46
N CYS A 112 -1.19 -14.18 -4.76
CA CYS A 112 -1.15 -13.04 -3.85
C CYS A 112 -1.90 -13.34 -2.55
N TYR A 113 -3.10 -13.93 -2.63
CA TYR A 113 -3.83 -14.28 -1.42
C TYR A 113 -3.12 -15.37 -0.62
N GLN A 114 -2.54 -16.35 -1.28
CA GLN A 114 -1.78 -17.40 -0.59
C GLN A 114 -0.56 -16.83 0.14
N THR A 115 0.06 -15.80 -0.44
CA THR A 115 1.22 -15.16 0.17
C THR A 115 0.83 -14.28 1.35
N GLY A 116 -0.41 -13.80 1.38
CA GLY A 116 -0.90 -13.02 2.51
C GLY A 116 -1.42 -11.64 2.16
N ALA A 117 -1.68 -11.36 0.87
CA ALA A 117 -2.32 -10.09 0.51
C ALA A 117 -3.69 -10.01 1.18
N ASN A 118 -4.04 -8.84 1.61
CA ASN A 118 -5.31 -8.61 2.30
C ASN A 118 -6.46 -8.36 1.30
N THR A 119 -6.14 -7.75 0.17
CA THR A 119 -7.13 -7.42 -0.86
C THR A 119 -6.42 -7.34 -2.21
N TYR A 120 -7.10 -7.79 -3.26
CA TYR A 120 -6.60 -7.72 -4.63
C TYR A 120 -7.61 -6.92 -5.45
N VAL A 121 -7.17 -5.81 -6.03
CA VAL A 121 -8.01 -4.92 -6.81
C VAL A 121 -7.42 -4.75 -8.20
N GLN A 122 -8.21 -5.01 -9.22
CA GLN A 122 -7.82 -4.69 -10.59
C GLN A 122 -7.97 -3.18 -10.80
N LYS A 123 -6.90 -2.53 -11.29
CA LYS A 123 -6.95 -1.09 -11.57
C LYS A 123 -8.05 -0.81 -12.58
N PRO A 124 -8.98 0.09 -12.27
CA PRO A 124 -9.96 0.53 -13.25
C PRO A 124 -9.31 1.23 -14.43
N VAL A 125 -9.90 1.08 -15.62
CA VAL A 125 -9.38 1.69 -16.83
C VAL A 125 -9.61 3.21 -16.80
N SER A 126 -10.76 3.65 -16.29
CA SER A 126 -11.10 5.07 -16.26
C SER A 126 -10.64 5.73 -14.96
N PHE A 127 -10.39 7.03 -15.04
CA PHE A 127 -10.03 7.80 -13.83
C PHE A 127 -11.21 7.84 -12.85
N GLU A 128 -12.43 7.99 -13.35
CA GLU A 128 -13.63 7.97 -12.51
C GLU A 128 -13.77 6.63 -11.77
N GLY A 129 -13.47 5.54 -12.46
CA GLY A 129 -13.47 4.22 -11.82
C GLY A 129 -12.43 4.11 -10.73
N LEU A 130 -11.25 4.71 -10.94
CA LEU A 130 -10.20 4.72 -9.94
C LEU A 130 -10.62 5.51 -8.70
N ILE A 131 -11.23 6.68 -8.90
CA ILE A 131 -11.77 7.47 -7.79
C ILE A 131 -12.76 6.64 -6.97
N GLU A 132 -13.68 5.95 -7.66
CA GLU A 132 -14.70 5.15 -6.99
C GLU A 132 -14.08 4.01 -6.21
N ALA A 133 -13.09 3.33 -6.78
CA ALA A 133 -12.37 2.26 -6.10
C ALA A 133 -11.69 2.79 -4.83
N ILE A 134 -11.03 3.93 -4.93
CA ILE A 134 -10.35 4.55 -3.77
C ILE A 134 -11.38 4.93 -2.69
N LYS A 135 -12.53 5.46 -3.08
CA LYS A 135 -13.61 5.79 -2.12
C LYS A 135 -14.04 4.56 -1.33
N ARG A 136 -14.18 3.43 -2.01
CA ARG A 136 -14.61 2.19 -1.35
C ARG A 136 -13.50 1.62 -0.46
N LEU A 137 -12.26 1.70 -0.90
CA LEU A 137 -11.13 1.30 -0.06
C LEU A 137 -11.03 2.16 1.19
N LYS A 138 -11.22 3.48 1.04
CA LYS A 138 -11.25 4.41 2.17
C LYS A 138 -12.34 4.02 3.15
N ALA A 139 -13.56 3.79 2.66
CA ALA A 139 -14.68 3.45 3.51
C ALA A 139 -14.41 2.18 4.32
N TYR A 140 -13.84 1.17 3.69
CA TYR A 140 -13.56 -0.06 4.40
C TYR A 140 -12.36 0.06 5.36
N TRP A 141 -11.21 0.52 4.83
CA TRP A 141 -9.96 0.44 5.58
C TRP A 141 -9.80 1.52 6.63
N PHE A 142 -10.43 2.68 6.47
CA PHE A 142 -10.26 3.81 7.38
C PHE A 142 -11.51 4.14 8.17
N GLU A 143 -12.69 3.68 7.76
CA GLU A 143 -13.93 3.98 8.45
C GLU A 143 -14.58 2.76 9.12
N ILE A 144 -14.27 1.56 8.63
CA ILE A 144 -14.89 0.33 9.14
C ILE A 144 -13.88 -0.57 9.83
N ALA A 145 -12.77 -0.92 9.15
CA ALA A 145 -11.79 -1.83 9.67
C ALA A 145 -10.95 -1.18 10.77
N LEU A 146 -10.57 -1.99 11.75
CA LEU A 146 -9.60 -1.58 12.76
C LEU A 146 -8.24 -2.10 12.35
N LEU A 147 -7.25 -1.22 12.27
CA LEU A 147 -5.92 -1.57 11.79
C LEU A 147 -4.98 -1.81 12.96
N PRO A 148 -3.97 -2.69 12.78
CA PRO A 148 -3.01 -2.94 13.83
C PRO A 148 -2.13 -1.73 14.10
N LYS A 149 -1.72 -1.58 15.35
CA LYS A 149 -0.73 -0.57 15.72
C LYS A 149 0.66 -1.12 15.45
N GLU A 150 1.62 -0.22 15.28
CA GLU A 150 3.01 -0.61 15.17
C GLU A 150 3.45 -1.36 16.42
N PRO A 151 4.21 -2.48 16.29
CA PRO A 151 4.68 -3.21 17.46
C PRO A 151 5.46 -2.31 18.43
N GLY A 152 5.15 -2.43 19.72
CA GLY A 152 5.79 -1.63 20.75
C GLY A 152 5.27 -0.22 20.89
N HIS A 153 4.28 0.15 20.11
CA HIS A 153 3.67 1.49 20.14
C HIS A 153 2.31 1.41 20.84
N GLU A 154 2.12 2.20 21.86
CA GLU A 154 0.90 2.20 22.64
C GLU A 154 0.02 3.42 22.43
#